data_f37c5b0b81eaba3e656e8a1f0ca4eb5d
#
_entry.id   f37c5b0b81eaba3e656e8a1f0ca4eb5d
#
_cell.length_a   1.000
_cell.length_b   1.000
_cell.length_c   1.000
_cell.angle_alpha   90.00
_cell.angle_beta   90.00
_cell.angle_gamma   90.00
#
_symmetry.space_group_name_H-M   'P 1'
#
loop_
_entity.id
_entity.type
_entity.pdbx_description
1 polymer ?
#
loop_
_entity_poly.entity_id
_entity_poly.type
_entity_poly.pdbx_seq_one_letter_code
_entity_poly.pdbx_strand_id
1 'polypeptide(L)'
;MKRLHCWLVGLAFAGSASAHDTWFEPLPGGGLALSTGNRFPLSDLAVDDKYFVKSGCVNADGKARTLDKLRFTDRTTVLRTKDRVGAEPLTCFVQLQPFDIDLPPDKIEIYFKEIRPSATVLAAWADLKARGLPFKEHYTKSARIDVGTDGSPQPTGTAMDALRVSPRGALTVGSEAVFQLLLAGKPLPDFPVELINERSPIGLWHRTDAEGRINAKLPLPGRWILRGVDLHLAASDATRWESWFITYAFEVAR
;
A
#
# COMPACT_ATOMS: atom_id res chain seq x y z
N MET A 1 50.60 -3.35 27.51
CA MET A 1 49.39 -2.59 27.10
C MET A 1 48.72 -3.37 25.94
N LYS A 2 47.67 -4.16 26.25
CA LYS A 2 46.94 -4.97 25.29
C LYS A 2 45.73 -4.16 24.82
N ARG A 3 45.65 -3.82 23.51
CA ARG A 3 44.51 -3.13 22.92
C ARG A 3 43.39 -4.14 22.66
N LEU A 4 42.27 -3.97 23.37
CA LEU A 4 41.04 -4.71 23.20
C LEU A 4 40.34 -4.17 21.96
N HIS A 5 40.25 -4.97 20.90
CA HIS A 5 39.44 -4.64 19.70
C HIS A 5 38.00 -5.05 20.02
N CYS A 6 37.15 -4.06 20.24
CA CYS A 6 35.70 -4.27 20.36
C CYS A 6 35.11 -4.45 18.97
N TRP A 7 34.77 -5.68 18.62
CA TRP A 7 33.99 -5.98 17.39
C TRP A 7 32.54 -5.60 17.66
N LEU A 8 32.08 -4.52 17.07
CA LEU A 8 30.67 -4.19 16.96
C LEU A 8 30.03 -5.20 15.98
N VAL A 9 29.38 -6.22 16.54
CA VAL A 9 28.48 -7.10 15.80
C VAL A 9 27.25 -6.27 15.48
N GLY A 10 27.17 -5.77 14.25
CA GLY A 10 25.94 -5.20 13.72
C GLY A 10 24.89 -6.31 13.66
N LEU A 11 23.90 -6.28 14.55
CA LEU A 11 22.68 -7.07 14.41
C LEU A 11 21.99 -6.60 13.11
N ALA A 12 22.23 -7.36 12.02
CA ALA A 12 21.35 -7.31 10.87
C ALA A 12 19.99 -7.84 11.35
N PHE A 13 19.02 -6.96 11.51
CA PHE A 13 17.61 -7.36 11.62
C PHE A 13 17.25 -8.06 10.31
N ALA A 14 17.32 -9.38 10.32
CA ALA A 14 16.65 -10.22 9.34
C ALA A 14 15.15 -10.07 9.58
N GLY A 15 14.58 -8.92 9.20
CA GLY A 15 13.15 -8.70 9.14
C GLY A 15 12.57 -9.74 8.20
N SER A 16 11.54 -10.42 8.65
CA SER A 16 10.76 -11.36 7.84
C SER A 16 10.41 -10.67 6.53
N ALA A 17 10.98 -11.13 5.41
CA ALA A 17 10.67 -10.64 4.07
C ALA A 17 9.28 -11.16 3.70
N SER A 18 8.27 -10.48 4.14
CA SER A 18 6.87 -10.61 3.79
C SER A 18 6.47 -9.33 3.06
N ALA A 19 5.54 -9.41 2.13
CA ALA A 19 4.98 -8.25 1.44
C ALA A 19 4.18 -7.38 2.42
N HIS A 20 4.89 -6.70 3.35
CA HIS A 20 4.28 -5.80 4.29
C HIS A 20 3.51 -4.71 3.55
N ASP A 21 2.22 -4.60 3.80
CA ASP A 21 1.44 -3.47 3.34
C ASP A 21 1.71 -2.25 4.22
N THR A 22 1.57 -1.06 3.65
CA THR A 22 1.61 0.21 4.38
C THR A 22 0.27 0.89 4.21
N TRP A 23 -0.45 1.22 5.29
CA TRP A 23 -1.80 1.75 5.22
C TRP A 23 -2.03 2.88 6.22
N PHE A 24 -3.04 3.70 5.93
CA PHE A 24 -3.54 4.70 6.85
C PHE A 24 -4.70 4.17 7.71
N GLU A 25 -4.80 4.73 8.91
CA GLU A 25 -5.95 4.58 9.80
C GLU A 25 -6.34 5.94 10.39
N PRO A 26 -7.64 6.28 10.44
CA PRO A 26 -8.08 7.49 11.13
C PRO A 26 -7.92 7.32 12.64
N LEU A 27 -7.46 8.39 13.30
CA LEU A 27 -7.32 8.42 14.76
C LEU A 27 -8.42 9.29 15.39
N PRO A 28 -8.88 8.96 16.60
CA PRO A 28 -9.73 9.85 17.39
C PRO A 28 -9.08 11.23 17.53
N GLY A 29 -9.88 12.30 17.33
CA GLY A 29 -9.39 13.68 17.42
C GLY A 29 -8.77 14.24 16.13
N GLY A 30 -8.83 13.50 15.01
CA GLY A 30 -8.55 14.03 13.68
C GLY A 30 -7.10 13.96 13.24
N GLY A 31 -6.37 12.91 13.61
CA GLY A 31 -5.08 12.53 13.04
C GLY A 31 -5.20 11.29 12.18
N LEU A 32 -4.09 10.90 11.54
CA LEU A 32 -3.92 9.67 10.79
C LEU A 32 -2.75 8.89 11.35
N ALA A 33 -2.92 7.59 11.55
CA ALA A 33 -1.82 6.67 11.74
C ALA A 33 -1.39 6.10 10.39
N LEU A 34 -0.09 6.10 10.10
CA LEU A 34 0.50 5.33 9.02
C LEU A 34 1.21 4.13 9.64
N SER A 35 0.75 2.95 9.29
CA SER A 35 1.20 1.67 9.83
C SER A 35 1.73 0.77 8.71
N THR A 36 2.63 -0.14 9.07
CA THR A 36 3.12 -1.17 8.15
C THR A 36 3.09 -2.52 8.84
N GLY A 37 2.64 -3.55 8.13
CA GLY A 37 2.55 -4.89 8.69
C GLY A 37 2.20 -5.94 7.64
N ASN A 38 2.33 -7.20 8.06
CA ASN A 38 2.02 -8.36 7.22
C ASN A 38 0.52 -8.53 6.98
N ARG A 39 -0.31 -7.99 7.87
CA ARG A 39 -1.74 -8.20 7.81
C ARG A 39 -2.50 -7.06 8.45
N PHE A 40 -3.29 -6.35 7.64
CA PHE A 40 -4.24 -5.36 8.13
C PHE A 40 -5.27 -5.98 9.11
N PRO A 41 -5.56 -5.34 10.25
CA PRO A 41 -5.05 -4.06 10.71
C PRO A 41 -3.87 -4.15 11.71
N LEU A 42 -3.12 -5.24 11.73
CA LEU A 42 -2.04 -5.47 12.69
C LEU A 42 -0.75 -4.81 12.23
N SER A 43 -0.35 -3.76 12.95
CA SER A 43 0.89 -3.04 12.68
C SER A 43 2.10 -3.75 13.29
N ASP A 44 3.12 -3.97 12.48
CA ASP A 44 4.40 -4.56 12.90
C ASP A 44 5.46 -3.48 13.14
N LEU A 45 5.48 -2.45 12.29
CA LEU A 45 6.47 -1.38 12.35
C LEU A 45 5.92 -0.04 11.83
N ALA A 46 6.57 1.04 12.22
CA ALA A 46 6.32 2.37 11.68
C ALA A 46 7.27 2.69 10.52
N VAL A 47 6.83 3.55 9.62
CA VAL A 47 7.66 4.12 8.56
C VAL A 47 8.00 5.56 8.90
N ASP A 48 9.28 5.89 9.03
CA ASP A 48 9.74 7.25 9.30
C ASP A 48 9.43 8.18 8.11
N ASP A 49 9.01 9.41 8.39
CA ASP A 49 8.68 10.42 7.38
C ASP A 49 9.89 10.85 6.52
N LYS A 50 11.11 10.62 6.98
CA LYS A 50 12.32 10.79 6.14
C LYS A 50 12.32 9.95 4.86
N TYR A 51 11.52 8.89 4.83
CA TYR A 51 11.34 8.02 3.66
C TYR A 51 10.20 8.47 2.75
N PHE A 52 9.47 9.53 3.08
CA PHE A 52 8.40 10.05 2.24
C PHE A 52 8.99 10.88 1.10
N VAL A 53 8.76 10.45 -0.14
CA VAL A 53 9.11 11.24 -1.33
C VAL A 53 7.93 12.08 -1.81
N LYS A 54 6.71 11.69 -1.43
CA LYS A 54 5.49 12.42 -1.71
C LYS A 54 4.47 12.18 -0.60
N SER A 55 3.90 13.25 -0.06
CA SER A 55 2.85 13.13 0.94
C SER A 55 1.99 14.40 0.97
N GLY A 56 0.76 14.26 1.39
CA GLY A 56 -0.17 15.37 1.53
C GLY A 56 -1.60 14.91 1.65
N CYS A 57 -2.50 15.88 1.68
CA CYS A 57 -3.93 15.66 1.56
C CYS A 57 -4.51 16.63 0.54
N VAL A 58 -5.61 16.24 -0.10
CA VAL A 58 -6.39 17.09 -1.00
C VAL A 58 -7.87 16.97 -0.64
N ASN A 59 -8.61 18.07 -0.68
CA ASN A 59 -10.06 18.04 -0.55
C ASN A 59 -10.75 17.73 -1.89
N ALA A 60 -12.08 17.67 -1.88
CA ALA A 60 -12.86 17.39 -3.08
C ALA A 60 -12.64 18.44 -4.22
N ASP A 61 -12.31 19.69 -3.86
CA ASP A 61 -12.02 20.77 -4.79
C ASP A 61 -10.57 20.77 -5.29
N GLY A 62 -9.75 19.80 -4.86
CA GLY A 62 -8.34 19.70 -5.25
C GLY A 62 -7.41 20.62 -4.45
N LYS A 63 -7.88 21.29 -3.39
CA LYS A 63 -7.04 22.14 -2.55
C LYS A 63 -6.09 21.27 -1.73
N ALA A 64 -4.79 21.48 -1.94
CA ALA A 64 -3.74 20.73 -1.24
C ALA A 64 -3.55 21.21 0.20
N ARG A 65 -3.19 20.27 1.06
CA ARG A 65 -2.81 20.48 2.46
C ARG A 65 -1.55 19.66 2.78
N THR A 66 -0.69 20.20 3.62
CA THR A 66 0.47 19.44 4.14
C THR A 66 0.01 18.36 5.10
N LEU A 67 0.73 17.28 5.12
CA LEU A 67 0.56 16.19 6.07
C LEU A 67 1.83 16.12 6.92
N ASP A 68 1.78 16.69 8.12
CA ASP A 68 2.93 16.86 8.99
C ASP A 68 3.02 15.72 10.00
N LYS A 69 4.25 15.26 10.28
CA LYS A 69 4.50 14.28 11.35
C LYS A 69 4.26 14.92 12.71
N LEU A 70 3.39 14.29 13.50
CA LEU A 70 3.12 14.69 14.87
C LEU A 70 3.92 13.85 15.86
N ARG A 71 3.99 12.54 15.65
CA ARG A 71 4.66 11.59 16.52
C ARG A 71 5.11 10.37 15.74
N PHE A 72 6.25 9.81 16.17
CA PHE A 72 6.76 8.53 15.69
C PHE A 72 6.87 7.56 16.86
N THR A 73 6.38 6.34 16.67
CA THR A 73 6.48 5.23 17.61
C THR A 73 7.15 4.03 16.91
N ASP A 74 7.39 2.96 17.63
CA ASP A 74 7.91 1.71 17.05
C ASP A 74 6.96 1.05 16.05
N ARG A 75 5.65 1.33 16.12
CA ARG A 75 4.63 0.68 15.28
C ARG A 75 3.90 1.62 14.33
N THR A 76 3.93 2.94 14.56
CA THR A 76 3.04 3.86 13.89
C THR A 76 3.65 5.23 13.74
N THR A 77 3.52 5.84 12.58
CA THR A 77 3.78 7.26 12.35
C THR A 77 2.47 8.01 12.42
N VAL A 78 2.33 8.89 13.41
CA VAL A 78 1.14 9.73 13.55
C VAL A 78 1.33 11.00 12.75
N LEU A 79 0.38 11.26 11.86
CA LEU A 79 0.38 12.37 10.91
C LEU A 79 -0.85 13.25 11.14
N ARG A 80 -0.75 14.51 10.79
CA ARG A 80 -1.83 15.48 10.93
C ARG A 80 -1.74 16.57 9.87
N THR A 81 -2.87 17.03 9.40
CA THR A 81 -2.96 18.30 8.67
C THR A 81 -3.05 19.47 9.66
N LYS A 82 -2.67 20.68 9.23
CA LYS A 82 -2.82 21.89 10.07
C LYS A 82 -4.25 22.13 10.52
N ASP A 83 -5.21 21.84 9.64
CA ASP A 83 -6.63 21.85 9.96
C ASP A 83 -7.07 20.45 10.39
N ARG A 84 -8.11 20.34 11.22
CA ARG A 84 -8.60 19.04 11.69
C ARG A 84 -8.97 18.14 10.51
N VAL A 85 -8.40 16.94 10.46
CA VAL A 85 -8.90 15.85 9.63
C VAL A 85 -10.30 15.52 10.13
N GLY A 86 -11.29 15.55 9.23
CA GLY A 86 -12.69 15.26 9.58
C GLY A 86 -13.61 16.47 9.64
N ALA A 87 -13.08 17.71 9.50
CA ALA A 87 -13.93 18.91 9.33
C ALA A 87 -14.52 18.98 7.91
N GLU A 88 -13.81 18.42 6.93
CA GLU A 88 -14.25 18.26 5.54
C GLU A 88 -13.72 16.94 4.99
N PRO A 89 -14.35 16.38 3.94
CA PRO A 89 -13.81 15.21 3.26
C PRO A 89 -12.42 15.48 2.67
N LEU A 90 -11.49 14.57 2.97
CA LEU A 90 -10.10 14.67 2.52
C LEU A 90 -9.62 13.34 1.96
N THR A 91 -8.81 13.40 0.91
CA THR A 91 -7.97 12.29 0.48
C THR A 91 -6.55 12.56 0.95
N CYS A 92 -5.99 11.70 1.78
CA CYS A 92 -4.60 11.78 2.19
C CYS A 92 -3.79 10.64 1.57
N PHE A 93 -2.52 10.91 1.29
CA PHE A 93 -1.65 9.98 0.59
C PHE A 93 -0.19 10.11 1.03
N VAL A 94 0.54 9.03 0.84
CA VAL A 94 2.00 8.97 0.96
C VAL A 94 2.55 8.06 -0.13
N GLN A 95 3.72 8.40 -0.65
CA GLN A 95 4.58 7.51 -1.41
C GLN A 95 5.94 7.45 -0.72
N LEU A 96 6.41 6.25 -0.49
CA LEU A 96 7.74 6.01 0.09
C LEU A 96 8.80 6.06 -1.02
N GLN A 97 10.05 6.39 -0.63
CA GLN A 97 11.18 6.16 -1.53
C GLN A 97 11.28 4.68 -1.90
N PRO A 98 11.90 4.35 -3.01
CA PRO A 98 12.16 2.96 -3.36
C PRO A 98 13.10 2.28 -2.35
N PHE A 99 12.92 0.98 -2.18
CA PHE A 99 13.78 0.11 -1.38
C PHE A 99 14.19 -1.11 -2.19
N ASP A 100 15.34 -1.65 -1.87
CA ASP A 100 15.85 -2.89 -2.45
C ASP A 100 15.72 -4.03 -1.45
N ILE A 101 15.35 -5.21 -1.97
CA ILE A 101 15.28 -6.43 -1.19
C ILE A 101 15.72 -7.63 -2.02
N ASP A 102 16.41 -8.55 -1.37
CA ASP A 102 16.71 -9.89 -1.91
C ASP A 102 15.81 -10.88 -1.16
N LEU A 103 14.82 -11.47 -1.87
CA LEU A 103 13.95 -12.46 -1.26
C LEU A 103 14.57 -13.85 -1.29
N PRO A 104 14.65 -14.53 -0.14
CA PRO A 104 15.09 -15.91 -0.09
C PRO A 104 14.04 -16.83 -0.75
N PRO A 105 14.46 -17.97 -1.35
CA PRO A 105 13.60 -18.82 -2.16
C PRO A 105 12.32 -19.31 -1.45
N ASP A 106 12.38 -19.58 -0.15
CA ASP A 106 11.25 -20.01 0.66
C ASP A 106 10.18 -18.91 0.85
N LYS A 107 10.55 -17.64 0.68
CA LYS A 107 9.64 -16.50 0.81
C LYS A 107 8.98 -16.12 -0.52
N ILE A 108 9.58 -16.44 -1.65
CA ILE A 108 9.05 -16.06 -2.96
C ILE A 108 7.71 -16.74 -3.24
N GLU A 109 7.54 -18.00 -2.87
CA GLU A 109 6.27 -18.72 -3.06
C GLU A 109 5.15 -18.12 -2.20
N ILE A 110 5.47 -17.69 -0.96
CA ILE A 110 4.53 -17.01 -0.09
C ILE A 110 4.15 -15.67 -0.69
N TYR A 111 5.14 -14.88 -1.11
CA TYR A 111 4.95 -13.59 -1.75
C TYR A 111 4.04 -13.69 -2.99
N PHE A 112 4.28 -14.66 -3.87
CA PHE A 112 3.44 -14.85 -5.06
C PHE A 112 1.99 -15.27 -4.72
N LYS A 113 1.76 -16.02 -3.65
CA LYS A 113 0.40 -16.31 -3.17
C LYS A 113 -0.30 -15.06 -2.66
N GLU A 114 0.44 -14.13 -2.04
CA GLU A 114 -0.08 -12.89 -1.49
C GLU A 114 -0.38 -11.83 -2.54
N ILE A 115 0.34 -11.82 -3.68
CA ILE A 115 0.16 -10.80 -4.72
C ILE A 115 -0.56 -11.31 -5.97
N ARG A 116 -0.69 -12.62 -6.14
CA ARG A 116 -1.29 -13.30 -7.31
C ARG A 116 -0.78 -12.76 -8.65
N PRO A 117 0.52 -12.83 -8.92
CA PRO A 117 1.12 -12.21 -10.10
C PRO A 117 0.60 -12.85 -11.38
N SER A 118 0.82 -12.18 -12.51
CA SER A 118 0.44 -12.66 -13.83
C SER A 118 1.19 -13.94 -14.24
N ALA A 119 0.66 -14.69 -15.18
CA ALA A 119 1.34 -15.86 -15.75
C ALA A 119 2.70 -15.50 -16.35
N THR A 120 2.85 -14.29 -16.91
CA THR A 120 4.11 -13.75 -17.44
C THR A 120 5.17 -13.62 -16.35
N VAL A 121 4.79 -13.10 -15.17
CA VAL A 121 5.70 -12.99 -14.01
C VAL A 121 6.12 -14.37 -13.52
N LEU A 122 5.17 -15.31 -13.42
CA LEU A 122 5.46 -16.68 -12.98
C LEU A 122 6.43 -17.38 -13.94
N ALA A 123 6.23 -17.23 -15.25
CA ALA A 123 7.11 -17.79 -16.27
C ALA A 123 8.52 -17.16 -16.23
N ALA A 124 8.61 -15.83 -16.09
CA ALA A 124 9.87 -15.13 -15.96
C ALA A 124 10.65 -15.57 -14.70
N TRP A 125 9.97 -15.75 -13.58
CA TRP A 125 10.61 -16.29 -12.37
C TRP A 125 11.09 -17.73 -12.56
N ALA A 126 10.30 -18.57 -13.21
CA ALA A 126 10.73 -19.96 -13.49
C ALA A 126 12.03 -20.01 -14.31
N ASP A 127 12.18 -19.14 -15.32
CA ASP A 127 13.41 -18.99 -16.10
C ASP A 127 14.59 -18.52 -15.24
N LEU A 128 14.43 -17.43 -14.48
CA LEU A 128 15.49 -16.91 -13.61
C LEU A 128 15.93 -17.95 -12.57
N LYS A 129 14.98 -18.65 -11.97
CA LYS A 129 15.25 -19.73 -11.01
C LYS A 129 16.02 -20.89 -11.64
N ALA A 130 15.65 -21.31 -12.86
CA ALA A 130 16.35 -22.37 -13.60
C ALA A 130 17.80 -21.98 -13.93
N ARG A 131 18.08 -20.70 -14.11
CA ARG A 131 19.42 -20.13 -14.32
C ARG A 131 20.19 -19.89 -13.03
N GLY A 132 19.62 -20.21 -11.86
CA GLY A 132 20.25 -20.01 -10.54
C GLY A 132 20.35 -18.55 -10.11
N LEU A 133 19.54 -17.65 -10.68
CA LEU A 133 19.57 -16.23 -10.36
C LEU A 133 18.71 -15.92 -9.12
N PRO A 134 19.14 -14.98 -8.25
CA PRO A 134 18.39 -14.58 -7.07
C PRO A 134 17.18 -13.72 -7.43
N PHE A 135 16.19 -13.68 -6.53
CA PHE A 135 15.07 -12.74 -6.62
C PHE A 135 15.46 -11.41 -5.98
N LYS A 136 15.80 -10.43 -6.81
CA LYS A 136 16.15 -9.07 -6.39
C LYS A 136 15.06 -8.11 -6.81
N GLU A 137 14.49 -7.40 -5.87
CA GLU A 137 13.35 -6.51 -6.11
C GLU A 137 13.65 -5.09 -5.67
N HIS A 138 13.28 -4.14 -6.53
CA HIS A 138 13.24 -2.71 -6.27
C HIS A 138 11.77 -2.29 -6.15
N TYR A 139 11.31 -1.97 -4.94
CA TYR A 139 9.90 -1.74 -4.69
C TYR A 139 9.59 -0.34 -4.18
N THR A 140 8.45 0.20 -4.62
CA THR A 140 7.90 1.48 -4.17
C THR A 140 6.53 1.25 -3.56
N LYS A 141 6.25 1.85 -2.40
CA LYS A 141 4.95 1.75 -1.73
C LYS A 141 4.21 3.07 -1.77
N SER A 142 2.92 2.99 -2.06
CA SER A 142 1.97 4.09 -1.96
C SER A 142 0.83 3.70 -1.04
N ALA A 143 0.37 4.65 -0.22
CA ALA A 143 -0.83 4.48 0.59
C ALA A 143 -1.75 5.68 0.40
N ARG A 144 -3.06 5.43 0.38
CA ARG A 144 -4.13 6.41 0.27
C ARG A 144 -5.21 6.13 1.28
N ILE A 145 -5.86 7.17 1.77
CA ILE A 145 -7.08 7.09 2.55
C ILE A 145 -8.04 8.20 2.16
N ASP A 146 -9.31 7.88 2.05
CA ASP A 146 -10.38 8.87 2.04
C ASP A 146 -10.97 8.99 3.45
N VAL A 147 -10.95 10.21 3.99
CA VAL A 147 -11.52 10.56 5.30
C VAL A 147 -12.80 11.34 5.08
N GLY A 148 -13.86 10.94 5.75
CA GLY A 148 -15.19 11.47 5.51
C GLY A 148 -15.93 10.69 4.40
N THR A 149 -16.99 11.29 3.87
CA THR A 149 -17.93 10.59 2.96
C THR A 149 -17.47 10.59 1.50
N ASP A 150 -16.74 11.62 1.09
CA ASP A 150 -16.30 11.80 -0.29
C ASP A 150 -14.87 12.30 -0.37
N GLY A 151 -13.93 11.41 -0.64
CA GLY A 151 -12.57 11.79 -0.97
C GLY A 151 -12.45 12.48 -2.33
N SER A 152 -11.25 12.94 -2.67
CA SER A 152 -10.96 13.53 -3.99
C SER A 152 -11.15 12.47 -5.09
N PRO A 153 -11.90 12.80 -6.16
CA PRO A 153 -12.03 11.93 -7.32
C PRO A 153 -10.77 11.93 -8.21
N GLN A 154 -9.79 12.77 -7.87
CA GLN A 154 -8.60 12.96 -8.68
C GLN A 154 -7.44 12.07 -8.20
N PRO A 155 -6.56 11.64 -9.11
CA PRO A 155 -5.31 10.99 -8.73
C PRO A 155 -4.45 11.89 -7.83
N THR A 156 -3.77 11.27 -6.87
CA THR A 156 -2.83 11.96 -5.98
C THR A 156 -1.47 12.20 -6.65
N GLY A 157 -1.26 11.57 -7.79
CA GLY A 157 -0.01 11.61 -8.55
C GLY A 157 1.10 10.77 -7.92
N THR A 158 0.78 9.83 -7.01
CA THR A 158 1.69 8.76 -6.60
C THR A 158 1.95 7.80 -7.77
N ALA A 159 3.07 7.06 -7.71
CA ALA A 159 3.43 6.14 -8.80
C ALA A 159 2.32 5.11 -9.08
N MET A 160 1.74 4.53 -8.03
CA MET A 160 0.54 3.73 -8.11
C MET A 160 -0.55 4.35 -7.24
N ASP A 161 -1.78 4.40 -7.73
CA ASP A 161 -2.92 5.02 -7.05
C ASP A 161 -4.18 4.18 -7.19
N ALA A 162 -5.12 4.37 -6.26
CA ALA A 162 -6.44 3.74 -6.28
C ALA A 162 -7.51 4.80 -5.96
N LEU A 163 -8.53 4.87 -6.76
CA LEU A 163 -9.60 5.85 -6.66
C LEU A 163 -10.94 5.16 -6.42
N ARG A 164 -11.78 5.73 -5.55
CA ARG A 164 -13.19 5.36 -5.53
C ARG A 164 -13.94 6.19 -6.57
N VAL A 165 -14.44 5.53 -7.60
CA VAL A 165 -15.15 6.18 -8.71
C VAL A 165 -16.62 6.38 -8.37
N SER A 166 -17.24 5.38 -7.72
CA SER A 166 -18.65 5.40 -7.28
C SER A 166 -18.90 4.39 -6.15
N PRO A 167 -20.04 4.47 -5.42
CA PRO A 167 -20.90 5.63 -5.35
C PRO A 167 -20.22 6.80 -4.63
N ARG A 168 -20.77 7.99 -4.75
CA ARG A 168 -20.45 9.12 -3.90
C ARG A 168 -21.19 8.99 -2.56
N GLY A 169 -20.67 9.64 -1.51
CA GLY A 169 -21.22 9.57 -0.18
C GLY A 169 -20.71 8.41 0.66
N ALA A 170 -21.35 8.20 1.81
CA ALA A 170 -20.98 7.12 2.73
C ALA A 170 -21.23 5.75 2.12
N LEU A 171 -20.26 4.85 2.29
CA LEU A 171 -20.45 3.43 2.00
C LEU A 171 -21.15 2.75 3.18
N THR A 172 -22.12 1.90 2.89
CA THR A 172 -22.84 1.10 3.89
C THR A 172 -22.71 -0.39 3.56
N VAL A 173 -23.04 -1.23 4.53
CA VAL A 173 -23.07 -2.69 4.30
C VAL A 173 -23.99 -3.02 3.13
N GLY A 174 -23.47 -3.82 2.19
CA GLY A 174 -24.16 -4.19 0.95
C GLY A 174 -23.97 -3.22 -0.21
N SER A 175 -23.35 -2.05 0.01
CA SER A 175 -22.98 -1.15 -1.08
C SER A 175 -22.12 -1.86 -2.11
N GLU A 176 -22.37 -1.56 -3.38
CA GLU A 176 -21.46 -1.85 -4.49
C GLU A 176 -20.58 -0.61 -4.72
N ALA A 177 -19.29 -0.78 -4.70
CA ALA A 177 -18.31 0.29 -4.87
C ALA A 177 -17.42 0.00 -6.08
N VAL A 178 -17.24 1.01 -6.94
CA VAL A 178 -16.34 0.94 -8.08
C VAL A 178 -15.03 1.64 -7.70
N PHE A 179 -13.95 0.88 -7.78
CA PHE A 179 -12.59 1.39 -7.60
C PHE A 179 -11.84 1.33 -8.92
N GLN A 180 -10.93 2.28 -9.15
CA GLN A 180 -10.05 2.31 -10.29
C GLN A 180 -8.59 2.33 -9.85
N LEU A 181 -7.78 1.46 -10.42
CA LEU A 181 -6.35 1.33 -10.18
C LEU A 181 -5.58 2.02 -11.30
N LEU A 182 -4.58 2.80 -10.93
CA LEU A 182 -3.73 3.54 -11.85
C LEU A 182 -2.25 3.23 -11.57
N LEU A 183 -1.46 3.05 -12.62
CA LEU A 183 0.00 3.04 -12.57
C LEU A 183 0.52 4.17 -13.47
N ALA A 184 1.35 5.04 -12.90
CA ALA A 184 1.83 6.26 -13.58
C ALA A 184 0.69 7.09 -14.22
N GLY A 185 -0.46 7.17 -13.52
CA GLY A 185 -1.65 7.89 -13.97
C GLY A 185 -2.47 7.20 -15.07
N LYS A 186 -2.09 6.01 -15.51
CA LYS A 186 -2.82 5.23 -16.54
C LYS A 186 -3.59 4.09 -15.90
N PRO A 187 -4.79 3.74 -16.42
CA PRO A 187 -5.53 2.57 -15.99
C PRO A 187 -4.67 1.30 -16.02
N LEU A 188 -4.81 0.45 -15.01
CA LEU A 188 -4.08 -0.80 -14.88
C LEU A 188 -5.04 -1.98 -15.10
N PRO A 189 -5.14 -2.51 -16.34
CA PRO A 189 -6.05 -3.60 -16.68
C PRO A 189 -5.52 -4.96 -16.24
N ASP A 190 -6.45 -5.93 -16.11
CA ASP A 190 -6.15 -7.33 -15.74
C ASP A 190 -5.30 -7.47 -14.49
N PHE A 191 -5.46 -6.56 -13.54
CA PHE A 191 -4.64 -6.44 -12.36
C PHE A 191 -5.35 -7.04 -11.12
N PRO A 192 -4.69 -7.94 -10.36
CA PRO A 192 -5.28 -8.53 -9.16
C PRO A 192 -5.29 -7.54 -8.00
N VAL A 193 -6.43 -7.39 -7.36
CA VAL A 193 -6.58 -6.58 -6.14
C VAL A 193 -7.33 -7.38 -5.08
N GLU A 194 -7.01 -7.11 -3.84
CA GLU A 194 -7.66 -7.71 -2.68
C GLU A 194 -8.29 -6.62 -1.79
N LEU A 195 -9.54 -6.85 -1.42
CA LEU A 195 -10.25 -6.05 -0.42
C LEU A 195 -10.23 -6.80 0.90
N ILE A 196 -9.66 -6.19 1.94
CA ILE A 196 -9.53 -6.79 3.27
C ILE A 196 -10.30 -5.95 4.28
N ASN A 197 -11.17 -6.60 5.06
CA ASN A 197 -11.85 -5.98 6.19
C ASN A 197 -11.13 -6.29 7.50
N GLU A 198 -11.09 -5.32 8.42
CA GLU A 198 -10.43 -5.47 9.73
C GLU A 198 -10.96 -6.63 10.58
N ARG A 199 -12.18 -7.10 10.30
CA ARG A 199 -12.88 -8.16 11.05
C ARG A 199 -12.87 -9.52 10.35
N SER A 200 -12.32 -9.59 9.13
CA SER A 200 -12.32 -10.82 8.34
C SER A 200 -10.88 -11.29 8.05
N PRO A 201 -10.57 -12.55 8.30
CA PRO A 201 -9.31 -13.13 7.86
C PRO A 201 -9.28 -13.41 6.35
N ILE A 202 -10.42 -13.32 5.67
CA ILE A 202 -10.56 -13.67 4.26
C ILE A 202 -10.70 -12.37 3.47
N GLY A 203 -9.79 -12.16 2.51
CA GLY A 203 -9.88 -11.06 1.55
C GLY A 203 -10.77 -11.41 0.35
N LEU A 204 -11.36 -10.39 -0.23
CA LEU A 204 -12.16 -10.49 -1.45
C LEU A 204 -11.30 -10.13 -2.64
N TRP A 205 -10.99 -11.12 -3.47
CA TRP A 205 -10.16 -10.91 -4.66
C TRP A 205 -11.00 -10.52 -5.87
N HIS A 206 -10.51 -9.52 -6.56
CA HIS A 206 -11.05 -9.04 -7.83
C HIS A 206 -9.92 -8.91 -8.86
N ARG A 207 -10.30 -8.73 -10.12
CA ARG A 207 -9.39 -8.41 -11.20
C ARG A 207 -9.96 -7.22 -11.96
N THR A 208 -9.12 -6.25 -12.28
CA THR A 208 -9.54 -5.03 -12.98
C THR A 208 -9.94 -5.33 -14.41
N ASP A 209 -10.91 -4.56 -14.91
CA ASP A 209 -11.31 -4.53 -16.32
C ASP A 209 -10.32 -3.72 -17.20
N ALA A 210 -10.69 -3.50 -18.47
CA ALA A 210 -9.86 -2.75 -19.43
C ALA A 210 -9.61 -1.28 -19.01
N GLU A 211 -10.52 -0.70 -18.23
CA GLU A 211 -10.42 0.64 -17.66
C GLU A 211 -9.73 0.68 -16.29
N GLY A 212 -9.16 -0.44 -15.86
CA GLY A 212 -8.50 -0.57 -14.55
C GLY A 212 -9.48 -0.58 -13.39
N ARG A 213 -10.76 -0.93 -13.58
CA ARG A 213 -11.81 -0.84 -12.57
C ARG A 213 -12.20 -2.20 -12.02
N ILE A 214 -12.64 -2.20 -10.78
CA ILE A 214 -13.37 -3.31 -10.16
C ILE A 214 -14.71 -2.80 -9.64
N ASN A 215 -15.74 -3.65 -9.67
CA ASN A 215 -16.97 -3.46 -8.93
C ASN A 215 -17.01 -4.46 -7.78
N ALA A 216 -17.08 -3.97 -6.54
CA ALA A 216 -16.99 -4.78 -5.35
C ALA A 216 -18.18 -4.55 -4.41
N LYS A 217 -18.83 -5.63 -3.99
CA LYS A 217 -19.83 -5.61 -2.94
C LYS A 217 -19.14 -5.66 -1.57
N LEU A 218 -19.54 -4.78 -0.66
CA LEU A 218 -18.95 -4.60 0.66
C LEU A 218 -19.85 -5.23 1.74
N PRO A 219 -19.64 -6.49 2.12
CA PRO A 219 -20.57 -7.24 2.96
C PRO A 219 -20.45 -6.97 4.46
N LEU A 220 -19.39 -6.27 4.91
CA LEU A 220 -19.09 -6.06 6.33
C LEU A 220 -18.90 -4.58 6.64
N PRO A 221 -19.34 -4.11 7.82
CA PRO A 221 -19.03 -2.77 8.30
C PRO A 221 -17.61 -2.69 8.85
N GLY A 222 -17.11 -1.46 9.04
CA GLY A 222 -15.81 -1.17 9.63
C GLY A 222 -14.78 -0.75 8.60
N ARG A 223 -13.52 -0.83 8.99
CA ARG A 223 -12.40 -0.39 8.17
C ARG A 223 -12.02 -1.45 7.13
N TRP A 224 -11.72 -0.96 5.94
CA TRP A 224 -11.28 -1.75 4.80
C TRP A 224 -10.01 -1.17 4.21
N ILE A 225 -9.21 -2.05 3.64
CA ILE A 225 -8.19 -1.66 2.65
C ILE A 225 -8.44 -2.39 1.34
N LEU A 226 -8.25 -1.69 0.22
CA LEU A 226 -7.96 -2.28 -1.07
C LEU A 226 -6.44 -2.32 -1.19
N ARG A 227 -5.88 -3.45 -1.60
CA ARG A 227 -4.43 -3.60 -1.82
C ARG A 227 -4.14 -4.26 -3.16
N GLY A 228 -2.97 -3.97 -3.71
CA GLY A 228 -2.45 -4.62 -4.90
C GLY A 228 -0.97 -4.36 -5.09
N VAL A 229 -0.32 -5.25 -5.82
CA VAL A 229 1.11 -5.15 -6.16
C VAL A 229 1.29 -5.44 -7.64
N ASP A 230 1.80 -4.45 -8.37
CA ASP A 230 2.26 -4.64 -9.75
C ASP A 230 3.74 -5.03 -9.72
N LEU A 231 4.04 -6.21 -10.21
CA LEU A 231 5.38 -6.79 -10.23
C LEU A 231 5.76 -7.14 -11.66
N HIS A 232 6.93 -6.70 -12.11
CA HIS A 232 7.47 -7.07 -13.41
C HIS A 232 9.02 -7.00 -13.43
N LEU A 233 9.64 -7.55 -14.45
CA LEU A 233 11.08 -7.39 -14.67
C LEU A 233 11.39 -5.94 -15.05
N ALA A 234 12.48 -5.41 -14.51
CA ALA A 234 12.94 -4.07 -14.84
C ALA A 234 13.28 -3.97 -16.33
N ALA A 235 12.84 -2.90 -16.98
CA ALA A 235 13.13 -2.68 -18.40
C ALA A 235 14.63 -2.52 -18.69
N SER A 236 15.39 -2.05 -17.70
CA SER A 236 16.84 -1.85 -17.79
C SER A 236 17.67 -3.09 -17.42
N ASP A 237 17.08 -4.05 -16.71
CA ASP A 237 17.77 -5.25 -16.22
C ASP A 237 16.78 -6.42 -16.08
N ALA A 238 16.75 -7.31 -17.05
CA ALA A 238 15.87 -8.48 -17.06
C ALA A 238 16.19 -9.55 -15.99
N THR A 239 17.11 -9.28 -15.07
CA THR A 239 17.40 -10.13 -13.89
C THR A 239 16.93 -9.52 -12.59
N ARG A 240 16.34 -8.33 -12.64
CA ARG A 240 15.84 -7.56 -11.50
C ARG A 240 14.35 -7.31 -11.62
N TRP A 241 13.65 -7.38 -10.50
CA TRP A 241 12.23 -7.07 -10.39
C TRP A 241 12.03 -5.62 -9.99
N GLU A 242 11.01 -5.01 -10.54
CA GLU A 242 10.44 -3.75 -10.08
C GLU A 242 9.00 -3.98 -9.64
N SER A 243 8.60 -3.33 -8.53
CA SER A 243 7.23 -3.44 -8.07
C SER A 243 6.69 -2.14 -7.47
N TRP A 244 5.38 -1.96 -7.65
CA TRP A 244 4.60 -0.88 -7.05
C TRP A 244 3.49 -1.46 -6.21
N PHE A 245 3.47 -1.03 -4.96
CA PHE A 245 2.46 -1.39 -3.98
C PHE A 245 1.48 -0.24 -3.82
N ILE A 246 0.21 -0.55 -3.70
CA ILE A 246 -0.84 0.38 -3.33
C ILE A 246 -1.69 -0.21 -2.22
N THR A 247 -2.02 0.63 -1.24
CA THR A 247 -3.15 0.43 -0.35
C THR A 247 -4.06 1.64 -0.40
N TYR A 248 -5.36 1.39 -0.38
CA TYR A 248 -6.38 2.41 -0.27
C TYR A 248 -7.32 2.08 0.88
N ALA A 249 -7.28 2.89 1.95
CA ALA A 249 -8.09 2.70 3.14
C ALA A 249 -9.40 3.49 3.06
N PHE A 250 -10.49 2.89 3.52
CA PHE A 250 -11.82 3.49 3.59
C PHE A 250 -12.67 2.83 4.67
N GLU A 251 -13.83 3.43 4.98
CA GLU A 251 -14.75 2.92 5.99
C GLU A 251 -16.12 2.60 5.39
N VAL A 252 -16.74 1.54 5.91
CA VAL A 252 -18.10 1.11 5.57
C VAL A 252 -18.97 1.20 6.84
N ALA A 253 -19.99 2.04 6.81
CA ALA A 253 -20.97 2.17 7.88
C ALA A 253 -21.90 0.94 7.96
N ARG A 254 -22.59 0.80 9.10
CA ARG A 254 -23.59 -0.25 9.30
C ARG A 254 -24.84 -0.03 8.47
#